data_e744a167d9dcc5899ce5b3d1cf34de05
#
_entry.id   e744a167d9dcc5899ce5b3d1cf34de05
#
_cell.length_a   1.000
_cell.length_b   1.000
_cell.length_c   1.000
_cell.angle_alpha   90.00
_cell.angle_beta   90.00
_cell.angle_gamma   90.00
#
_symmetry.space_group_name_H-M   'P 1'
#
loop_
_entity.id
_entity.type
_entity.pdbx_description
1 polymer ?
#
loop_
_entity_poly.entity_id
_entity_poly.type
_entity_poly.pdbx_seq_one_letter_code
_entity_poly.pdbx_strand_id
1 'polypeptide(L)'
;MVREIPDALAARVVEQFAAVPSPLTFFLFQHVGNAANRVPPEATAFAHREARWDALVLSCWDDPAEDAAQVAWSRDVWASWRPFSTGVYANAVGADAEREEVRAAFGARYERLAALKAKYDPTNLFRLNANVPPAAPGTSV
;
A
#
# COMPACT_ATOMS: atom_id res chain seq x y z
N MET A 1 -2.20 -2.02 5.07
CA MET A 1 -3.55 -2.47 5.50
C MET A 1 -3.40 -3.54 6.58
N VAL A 2 -4.11 -3.43 7.70
CA VAL A 2 -4.09 -4.44 8.78
C VAL A 2 -5.51 -4.80 9.21
N ARG A 3 -5.71 -6.05 9.63
CA ARG A 3 -7.02 -6.54 10.09
C ARG A 3 -7.31 -6.07 11.52
N GLU A 4 -6.30 -6.07 12.36
CA GLU A 4 -6.36 -5.68 13.77
C GLU A 4 -5.03 -5.06 14.19
N ILE A 5 -5.03 -4.40 15.34
CA ILE A 5 -3.83 -3.83 15.94
C ILE A 5 -3.53 -4.64 17.21
N PRO A 6 -2.78 -5.78 17.09
CA PRO A 6 -2.42 -6.57 18.25
C PRO A 6 -1.40 -5.83 19.13
N ASP A 7 -1.32 -6.23 20.41
CA ASP A 7 -0.40 -5.62 21.38
C ASP A 7 1.04 -5.55 20.89
N ALA A 8 1.49 -6.57 20.14
CA ALA A 8 2.83 -6.59 19.56
C ALA A 8 3.05 -5.51 18.50
N LEU A 9 2.04 -5.16 17.69
CA LEU A 9 2.11 -4.03 16.77
C LEU A 9 2.02 -2.71 17.53
N ALA A 10 1.12 -2.59 18.50
CA ALA A 10 0.97 -1.39 19.31
C ALA A 10 2.25 -1.04 20.07
N ALA A 11 2.93 -2.03 20.65
CA ALA A 11 4.21 -1.84 21.33
C ALA A 11 5.28 -1.29 20.37
N ARG A 12 5.40 -1.87 19.17
CA ARG A 12 6.34 -1.38 18.13
C ARG A 12 6.03 0.05 17.70
N VAL A 13 4.75 0.37 17.52
CA VAL A 13 4.32 1.73 17.15
C VAL A 13 4.75 2.73 18.21
N VAL A 14 4.53 2.44 19.49
CA VAL A 14 4.93 3.32 20.61
C VAL A 14 6.44 3.50 20.66
N GLU A 15 7.22 2.41 20.57
CA GLU A 15 8.68 2.45 20.57
C GLU A 15 9.21 3.29 19.41
N GLN A 16 8.73 3.05 18.20
CA GLN A 16 9.19 3.74 17.01
C GLN A 16 8.75 5.20 16.98
N PHE A 17 7.55 5.51 17.48
CA PHE A 17 7.09 6.88 17.59
C PHE A 17 7.94 7.69 18.56
N ALA A 18 8.42 7.10 19.65
CA ALA A 18 9.34 7.74 20.57
C ALA A 18 10.73 8.02 19.96
N ALA A 19 11.07 7.34 18.86
CA ALA A 19 12.35 7.44 18.16
C ALA A 19 12.24 8.10 16.77
N VAL A 20 11.14 8.82 16.48
CA VAL A 20 10.97 9.49 15.18
C VAL A 20 12.11 10.50 14.95
N PRO A 21 12.77 10.47 13.78
CA PRO A 21 13.91 11.34 13.52
C PRO A 21 13.51 12.77 13.18
N SER A 22 12.25 13.00 12.80
CA SER A 22 11.72 14.33 12.48
C SER A 22 10.42 14.61 13.23
N PRO A 23 10.25 15.80 13.85
CA PRO A 23 9.01 16.19 14.51
C PRO A 23 7.82 16.36 13.57
N LEU A 24 8.05 16.37 12.25
CA LEU A 24 7.01 16.45 11.21
C LEU A 24 6.49 15.07 10.81
N THR A 25 7.16 13.99 11.24
CA THR A 25 6.75 12.61 10.98
C THR A 25 5.60 12.20 11.90
N PHE A 26 4.60 11.55 11.35
CA PHE A 26 3.48 11.01 12.13
C PHE A 26 3.03 9.64 11.63
N PHE A 27 2.40 8.88 12.51
CA PHE A 27 1.79 7.61 12.21
C PHE A 27 0.28 7.79 12.13
N LEU A 28 -0.32 7.25 11.08
CA LEU A 28 -1.75 7.29 10.87
C LEU A 28 -2.33 5.88 10.88
N PHE A 29 -3.34 5.67 11.71
CA PHE A 29 -4.18 4.47 11.70
C PHE A 29 -5.60 4.90 11.34
N GLN A 30 -5.92 4.83 10.06
CA GLN A 30 -7.23 5.19 9.55
C GLN A 30 -8.15 3.97 9.56
N HIS A 31 -9.29 4.07 10.22
CA HIS A 31 -10.29 3.01 10.20
C HIS A 31 -10.94 2.91 8.82
N VAL A 32 -10.81 1.75 8.18
CA VAL A 32 -11.39 1.43 6.87
C VAL A 32 -12.35 0.25 7.06
N GLY A 33 -13.61 0.52 7.22
CA GLY A 33 -14.54 -0.54 7.56
C GLY A 33 -15.99 -0.23 7.17
N ASN A 34 -16.92 -0.88 7.83
CA ASN A 34 -18.35 -0.67 7.66
C ASN A 34 -18.84 -0.92 6.22
N ALA A 35 -19.30 0.11 5.52
CA ALA A 35 -19.86 -0.03 4.17
C ALA A 35 -18.85 -0.61 3.17
N ALA A 36 -17.58 -0.21 3.25
CA ALA A 36 -16.53 -0.71 2.37
C ALA A 36 -16.31 -2.22 2.52
N ASN A 37 -16.37 -2.73 3.76
CA ASN A 37 -16.13 -4.15 4.04
C ASN A 37 -17.34 -5.05 3.73
N ARG A 38 -18.52 -4.48 3.52
CA ARG A 38 -19.74 -5.22 3.11
C ARG A 38 -19.83 -5.45 1.61
N VAL A 39 -19.01 -4.75 0.83
CA VAL A 39 -18.96 -4.94 -0.63
C VAL A 39 -18.23 -6.26 -0.93
N PRO A 40 -18.81 -7.14 -1.76
CA PRO A 40 -18.14 -8.37 -2.16
C PRO A 40 -16.75 -8.11 -2.77
N PRO A 41 -15.73 -8.92 -2.45
CA PRO A 41 -14.37 -8.70 -2.93
C PRO A 41 -14.27 -8.59 -4.46
N GLU A 42 -15.11 -9.32 -5.18
CA GLU A 42 -15.13 -9.36 -6.66
C GLU A 42 -15.82 -8.16 -7.30
N ALA A 43 -16.58 -7.38 -6.55
CA ALA A 43 -17.39 -6.30 -7.11
C ALA A 43 -16.57 -5.08 -7.56
N THR A 44 -15.37 -4.87 -6.98
CA THR A 44 -14.53 -3.70 -7.28
C THR A 44 -13.04 -4.08 -7.35
N ALA A 45 -12.19 -3.12 -7.73
CA ALA A 45 -10.74 -3.29 -7.76
C ALA A 45 -10.10 -3.31 -6.35
N PHE A 46 -10.79 -2.83 -5.31
CA PHE A 46 -10.27 -2.84 -3.94
C PHE A 46 -10.28 -4.25 -3.37
N ALA A 47 -9.10 -4.82 -3.11
CA ALA A 47 -8.92 -6.21 -2.72
C ALA A 47 -9.04 -6.46 -1.19
N HIS A 48 -8.74 -5.44 -0.36
CA HIS A 48 -8.51 -5.62 1.07
C HIS A 48 -9.77 -5.44 1.93
N ARG A 49 -10.85 -6.18 1.60
CA ARG A 49 -12.14 -6.08 2.28
C ARG A 49 -12.13 -6.55 3.74
N GLU A 50 -11.15 -7.35 4.12
CA GLU A 50 -10.99 -7.83 5.50
C GLU A 50 -10.19 -6.88 6.40
N ALA A 51 -9.49 -5.92 5.80
CA ALA A 51 -8.74 -4.94 6.58
C ALA A 51 -9.68 -3.99 7.32
N ARG A 52 -9.33 -3.67 8.55
CA ARG A 52 -10.05 -2.69 9.38
C ARG A 52 -9.30 -1.38 9.49
N TRP A 53 -7.99 -1.40 9.27
CA TRP A 53 -7.14 -0.23 9.42
C TRP A 53 -6.21 -0.09 8.23
N ASP A 54 -6.06 1.13 7.76
CA ASP A 54 -4.93 1.53 6.94
C ASP A 54 -3.88 2.13 7.87
N ALA A 55 -2.73 1.46 7.96
CA ALA A 55 -1.63 1.84 8.83
C ALA A 55 -0.53 2.44 7.96
N LEU A 56 -0.20 3.70 8.21
CA LEU A 56 0.72 4.50 7.42
C LEU A 56 1.78 5.14 8.30
N VAL A 57 2.99 5.18 7.78
CA VAL A 57 4.08 6.04 8.26
C VAL A 57 4.18 7.20 7.28
N LEU A 58 3.93 8.41 7.74
CA LEU A 58 4.00 9.62 6.94
C LEU A 58 5.23 10.40 7.40
N SER A 59 6.36 10.12 6.76
CA SER A 59 7.63 10.74 7.08
C SER A 59 7.76 12.05 6.32
N CYS A 60 7.94 13.12 7.09
CA CYS A 60 8.14 14.46 6.58
C CYS A 60 9.36 15.08 7.26
N TRP A 61 10.15 15.81 6.51
CA TRP A 61 11.33 16.52 7.00
C TRP A 61 11.63 17.70 6.08
N ASP A 62 12.41 18.66 6.57
CA ASP A 62 12.69 19.90 5.83
C ASP A 62 14.08 19.90 5.17
N ASP A 63 15.08 19.24 5.78
CA ASP A 63 16.44 19.27 5.28
C ASP A 63 16.71 18.13 4.28
N PRO A 64 16.98 18.44 2.99
CA PRO A 64 17.34 17.41 2.01
C PRO A 64 18.59 16.59 2.35
N ALA A 65 19.47 17.10 3.21
CA ALA A 65 20.63 16.35 3.68
C ALA A 65 20.24 15.12 4.52
N GLU A 66 19.03 15.09 5.06
CA GLU A 66 18.49 13.99 5.86
C GLU A 66 17.78 12.91 5.01
N ASP A 67 17.55 13.14 3.71
CA ASP A 67 16.73 12.27 2.86
C ASP A 67 17.07 10.79 3.02
N ALA A 68 18.34 10.43 2.93
CA ALA A 68 18.78 9.05 3.00
C ALA A 68 18.46 8.41 4.36
N ALA A 69 18.64 9.14 5.45
CA ALA A 69 18.39 8.66 6.81
C ALA A 69 16.89 8.53 7.07
N GLN A 70 16.10 9.51 6.68
CA GLN A 70 14.64 9.55 6.85
C GLN A 70 13.95 8.42 6.05
N VAL A 71 14.37 8.22 4.79
CA VAL A 71 13.86 7.14 3.94
C VAL A 71 14.24 5.77 4.50
N ALA A 72 15.49 5.59 4.95
CA ALA A 72 15.93 4.32 5.54
C ALA A 72 15.11 3.99 6.79
N TRP A 73 14.97 4.95 7.72
CA TRP A 73 14.16 4.79 8.92
C TRP A 73 12.71 4.41 8.61
N SER A 74 12.08 5.08 7.66
CA SER A 74 10.69 4.79 7.25
C SER A 74 10.53 3.37 6.71
N ARG A 75 11.50 2.91 5.91
CA ARG A 75 11.53 1.55 5.38
C ARG A 75 11.70 0.50 6.48
N ASP A 76 12.53 0.77 7.47
CA ASP A 76 12.73 -0.11 8.62
C ASP A 76 11.45 -0.20 9.48
N VAL A 77 10.78 0.92 9.72
CA VAL A 77 9.48 0.94 10.40
C VAL A 77 8.48 0.07 9.63
N TRP A 78 8.31 0.31 8.32
CA TRP A 78 7.42 -0.47 7.49
C TRP A 78 7.78 -1.96 7.47
N ALA A 79 9.05 -2.31 7.34
CA ALA A 79 9.51 -3.70 7.37
C ALA A 79 9.11 -4.41 8.67
N SER A 80 9.15 -3.70 9.79
CA SER A 80 8.74 -4.23 11.10
C SER A 80 7.23 -4.44 11.24
N TRP A 81 6.41 -3.70 10.47
CA TRP A 81 4.94 -3.82 10.46
C TRP A 81 4.43 -4.86 9.45
N ARG A 82 5.23 -5.20 8.44
CA ARG A 82 4.85 -6.18 7.39
C ARG A 82 4.27 -7.49 7.91
N PRO A 83 4.79 -8.11 8.99
CA PRO A 83 4.21 -9.35 9.51
C PRO A 83 2.75 -9.24 9.95
N PHE A 84 2.27 -8.04 10.24
CA PHE A 84 0.89 -7.75 10.65
C PHE A 84 0.01 -7.28 9.48
N SER A 85 0.62 -7.04 8.32
CA SER A 85 -0.07 -6.50 7.14
C SER A 85 -0.79 -7.60 6.38
N THR A 86 -2.01 -7.29 5.92
CA THR A 86 -2.79 -8.12 4.98
C THR A 86 -2.61 -7.68 3.53
N GLY A 87 -1.85 -6.61 3.29
CA GLY A 87 -1.56 -6.06 1.97
C GLY A 87 -1.36 -4.55 2.01
N VAL A 88 -1.19 -3.97 0.84
CA VAL A 88 -0.92 -2.53 0.66
C VAL A 88 -2.09 -1.88 -0.06
N TYR A 89 -2.46 -0.68 0.37
CA TYR A 89 -3.43 0.12 -0.35
C TYR A 89 -2.80 0.70 -1.63
N ALA A 90 -3.42 0.47 -2.77
CA ALA A 90 -2.84 0.85 -4.07
C ALA A 90 -2.46 2.34 -4.17
N ASN A 91 -3.20 3.22 -3.51
CA ASN A 91 -2.89 4.66 -3.50
C ASN A 91 -1.71 5.04 -2.60
N ALA A 92 -1.27 4.13 -1.72
CA ALA A 92 -0.09 4.30 -0.88
C ALA A 92 1.18 3.63 -1.46
N VAL A 93 1.05 3.01 -2.64
CA VAL A 93 2.18 2.42 -3.36
C VAL A 93 2.99 3.54 -4.02
N GLY A 94 4.28 3.62 -3.70
CA GLY A 94 5.18 4.64 -4.23
C GLY A 94 5.41 4.52 -5.73
N ALA A 95 5.92 5.60 -6.33
CA ALA A 95 6.25 5.62 -7.76
C ALA A 95 7.45 4.71 -8.11
N ASP A 96 8.26 4.38 -7.11
CA ASP A 96 9.42 3.48 -7.17
C ASP A 96 9.08 2.03 -6.80
N ALA A 97 7.79 1.74 -6.57
CA ALA A 97 7.35 0.41 -6.19
C ALA A 97 7.61 -0.62 -7.27
N GLU A 98 8.08 -1.78 -6.84
CA GLU A 98 8.27 -2.90 -7.73
C GLU A 98 6.92 -3.45 -8.24
N ARG A 99 6.97 -4.08 -9.41
CA ARG A 99 5.76 -4.66 -10.05
C ARG A 99 5.03 -5.64 -9.14
N GLU A 100 5.76 -6.34 -8.30
CA GLU A 100 5.21 -7.31 -7.37
C GLU A 100 4.41 -6.66 -6.24
N GLU A 101 4.84 -5.50 -5.77
CA GLU A 101 4.10 -4.70 -4.79
C GLU A 101 2.79 -4.16 -5.37
N VAL A 102 2.84 -3.65 -6.61
CA VAL A 102 1.63 -3.23 -7.33
C VAL A 102 0.67 -4.40 -7.51
N ARG A 103 1.19 -5.57 -7.88
CA ARG A 103 0.39 -6.79 -8.01
C ARG A 103 -0.26 -7.20 -6.69
N ALA A 104 0.50 -7.15 -5.60
CA ALA A 104 0.01 -7.44 -4.26
C ALA A 104 -1.08 -6.46 -3.79
N ALA A 105 -0.98 -5.18 -4.17
CA ALA A 105 -1.97 -4.15 -3.82
C ALA A 105 -3.35 -4.42 -4.44
N PHE A 106 -3.40 -5.02 -5.62
CA PHE A 106 -4.65 -5.40 -6.30
C PHE A 106 -5.05 -6.86 -6.07
N GLY A 107 -4.14 -7.70 -5.57
CA GLY A 107 -4.37 -9.11 -5.28
C GLY A 107 -5.00 -9.85 -6.45
N ALA A 108 -6.04 -10.66 -6.20
CA ALA A 108 -6.75 -11.43 -7.23
C ALA A 108 -7.43 -10.57 -8.32
N ARG A 109 -7.50 -9.25 -8.15
CA ARG A 109 -8.09 -8.34 -9.16
C ARG A 109 -7.09 -7.92 -10.24
N TYR A 110 -5.79 -8.13 -10.00
CA TYR A 110 -4.74 -7.67 -10.89
C TYR A 110 -4.90 -8.16 -12.34
N GLU A 111 -5.19 -9.43 -12.55
CA GLU A 111 -5.32 -10.00 -13.90
C GLU A 111 -6.52 -9.42 -14.66
N ARG A 112 -7.64 -9.23 -13.96
CA ARG A 112 -8.81 -8.56 -14.56
C ARG A 112 -8.51 -7.12 -14.92
N LEU A 113 -7.77 -6.39 -14.06
CA LEU A 113 -7.35 -5.03 -14.37
C LEU A 113 -6.39 -4.98 -15.56
N ALA A 114 -5.43 -5.91 -15.66
CA ALA A 114 -4.52 -6.01 -16.79
C ALA A 114 -5.27 -6.29 -18.11
N ALA A 115 -6.30 -7.15 -18.09
CA ALA A 115 -7.16 -7.41 -19.26
C ALA A 115 -7.97 -6.17 -19.66
N LEU A 116 -8.55 -5.46 -18.69
CA LEU A 116 -9.24 -4.20 -18.95
C LEU A 116 -8.29 -3.15 -19.50
N LYS A 117 -7.06 -3.06 -18.95
CA LYS A 117 -6.00 -2.18 -19.43
C LYS A 117 -5.63 -2.49 -20.89
N ALA A 118 -5.51 -3.77 -21.26
CA ALA A 118 -5.23 -4.18 -22.64
C ALA A 118 -6.35 -3.77 -23.61
N LYS A 119 -7.60 -3.72 -23.14
CA LYS A 119 -8.74 -3.28 -23.94
C LYS A 119 -8.82 -1.76 -24.12
N TYR A 120 -8.60 -1.00 -23.04
CA TYR A 120 -8.89 0.44 -23.03
C TYR A 120 -7.66 1.33 -23.17
N ASP A 121 -6.48 0.81 -22.83
CA ASP A 121 -5.20 1.51 -22.92
C ASP A 121 -4.07 0.54 -23.33
N PRO A 122 -4.16 -0.07 -24.53
CA PRO A 122 -3.22 -1.10 -24.99
C PRO A 122 -1.78 -0.58 -25.14
N THR A 123 -1.59 0.72 -25.33
CA THR A 123 -0.28 1.35 -25.44
C THR A 123 0.31 1.75 -24.09
N ASN A 124 -0.43 1.52 -23.00
CA ASN A 124 -0.04 1.91 -21.65
C ASN A 124 0.30 3.39 -21.52
N LEU A 125 -0.53 4.25 -22.11
CA LEU A 125 -0.38 5.71 -22.03
C LEU A 125 -0.45 6.19 -20.58
N PHE A 126 -1.42 5.71 -19.82
CA PHE A 126 -1.60 6.01 -18.38
C PHE A 126 -0.79 5.00 -17.55
N ARG A 127 0.48 5.32 -17.28
CA ARG A 127 1.46 4.40 -16.67
C ARG A 127 2.15 4.91 -15.40
N LEU A 128 1.71 6.06 -14.88
CA LEU A 128 2.28 6.62 -13.65
C LEU A 128 1.72 5.95 -12.41
N ASN A 129 2.44 6.08 -11.29
CA ASN A 129 2.12 5.51 -9.97
C ASN A 129 2.00 3.97 -9.99
N ALA A 130 1.01 3.42 -9.30
CA ALA A 130 0.75 1.98 -9.21
C ALA A 130 0.24 1.41 -10.56
N ASN A 131 1.09 1.42 -11.58
CA ASN A 131 0.72 1.01 -12.93
C ASN A 131 0.41 -0.50 -13.02
N VAL A 132 -0.76 -0.82 -13.58
CA VAL A 132 -1.10 -2.17 -14.04
C VAL A 132 -0.87 -2.20 -15.55
N PRO A 133 0.22 -2.79 -16.05
CA PRO A 133 0.46 -2.86 -17.50
C PRO A 133 -0.59 -3.71 -18.21
N PRO A 134 -0.82 -3.47 -19.51
CA PRO A 134 -1.73 -4.28 -20.31
C PRO A 134 -1.34 -5.76 -20.28
N ALA A 135 -2.34 -6.65 -20.22
CA ALA A 135 -2.10 -8.09 -20.39
C ALA A 135 -1.48 -8.39 -21.75
N ALA A 136 -0.62 -9.40 -21.81
CA ALA A 136 -0.05 -9.86 -23.07
C ALA A 136 -1.15 -10.37 -24.03
N PRO A 137 -0.99 -10.20 -25.36
CA PRO A 137 -1.94 -10.76 -26.33
C PRO A 137 -2.11 -12.27 -26.10
N GLY A 138 -3.35 -12.73 -26.01
CA GLY A 138 -3.66 -14.15 -25.82
C GLY A 138 -3.92 -14.59 -24.37
N THR A 139 -3.81 -13.71 -23.39
CA THR A 139 -4.20 -14.00 -22.00
C THR A 139 -5.72 -13.85 -21.88
N SER A 140 -6.47 -14.94 -21.96
CA SER A 140 -7.91 -14.97 -21.64
C SER A 140 -8.09 -14.94 -20.13
N VAL A 141 -9.00 -14.11 -19.64
CA VAL A 141 -9.48 -14.08 -18.24
C VAL A 141 -10.81 -14.80 -18.17
#